data_545cad384fda1b4fcf1d8dddd10ec899
#
_entry.id   545cad384fda1b4fcf1d8dddd10ec899
#
_cell.length_a   1.000
_cell.length_b   1.000
_cell.length_c   1.000
_cell.angle_alpha   90.00
_cell.angle_beta   90.00
_cell.angle_gamma   90.00
#
_symmetry.space_group_name_H-M   'P 1'
#
loop_
_entity.id
_entity.type
_entity.pdbx_description
1 polymer ?
#
loop_
_entity_poly.entity_id
_entity_poly.type
_entity_poly.pdbx_seq_one_letter_code
_entity_poly.pdbx_strand_id
1 'polypeptide(L)'
;MFDFYPDTKTKPTMAMREATLSAVVGDEQKDEDPTTLELCERVAALVGKEATVFLPSGTMCNEIAIRVHTNPGDEVIRERTCHLVNYETGGPAAISGVMIHVIDGENGIFEPAQVSGAICPNSRYMPESRLVCVEQTANLGGGAVWPQVKIRGVAQAAKDAGLATHMDGARLMNAAVKSGIPAASWTEGYYSCWIDFTKGLGAPVGAALAGSAEFIGQAWRIKQQFGGSMRQSGIIAAMCLYSLDHNVDRLADDHDLAALIAARIFALDHIVNVLPVDTNIVIFDLSEDAPDAASLVASLEGDGILIGAFGERRIRIVTHLDVDPTAGDALCQSLEKHLSAYSQNS
;
A
#
# COMPACT_ATOMS: atom_id res chain seq x y z
N MET A 1 0.37 22.78 12.04
CA MET A 1 1.35 21.96 11.27
C MET A 1 0.55 20.98 10.45
N PHE A 2 0.69 21.01 9.12
CA PHE A 2 0.03 20.11 8.19
C PHE A 2 1.00 19.04 7.72
N ASP A 3 0.65 17.78 7.86
CA ASP A 3 1.55 16.65 7.55
C ASP A 3 1.05 15.89 6.34
N PHE A 4 1.74 16.06 5.20
CA PHE A 4 1.48 15.36 3.95
C PHE A 4 2.56 14.31 3.65
N TYR A 5 3.36 13.89 4.65
CA TYR A 5 4.50 13.01 4.40
C TYR A 5 4.07 11.58 4.06
N PRO A 6 3.42 10.79 4.94
CA PRO A 6 2.71 9.58 4.59
C PRO A 6 1.31 9.52 5.22
N ASP A 7 0.39 8.79 4.57
CA ASP A 7 -0.91 8.43 5.14
C ASP A 7 -0.84 7.47 6.33
N THR A 8 0.31 6.86 6.59
CA THR A 8 0.57 6.04 7.80
C THR A 8 0.67 6.86 9.09
N LYS A 9 0.64 8.19 9.01
CA LYS A 9 0.61 9.07 10.18
C LYS A 9 -0.81 9.46 10.62
N THR A 10 -1.84 8.98 9.93
CA THR A 10 -3.24 9.20 10.32
C THR A 10 -3.48 8.76 11.75
N LYS A 11 -4.24 9.56 12.48
CA LYS A 11 -4.55 9.32 13.88
C LYS A 11 -5.96 8.79 14.01
N PRO A 12 -6.20 7.76 14.85
CA PRO A 12 -7.56 7.28 15.09
C PRO A 12 -8.41 8.39 15.70
N THR A 13 -9.56 8.66 15.09
CA THR A 13 -10.52 9.65 15.58
C THR A 13 -11.05 9.29 16.97
N MET A 14 -11.67 10.23 17.68
CA MET A 14 -12.29 9.94 18.96
C MET A 14 -13.36 8.85 18.82
N ALA A 15 -14.23 8.95 17.82
CA ALA A 15 -15.27 7.95 17.58
C ALA A 15 -14.71 6.55 17.30
N MET A 16 -13.62 6.46 16.52
CA MET A 16 -12.93 5.18 16.30
C MET A 16 -12.36 4.59 17.60
N ARG A 17 -11.79 5.44 18.49
CA ARG A 17 -11.30 5.00 19.79
C ARG A 17 -12.43 4.56 20.73
N GLU A 18 -13.57 5.24 20.68
CA GLU A 18 -14.76 4.89 21.47
C GLU A 18 -15.37 3.56 21.03
N ALA A 19 -15.25 3.16 19.76
CA ALA A 19 -15.69 1.85 19.28
C ALA A 19 -15.03 0.69 20.02
N THR A 20 -13.85 0.87 20.61
CA THR A 20 -13.17 -0.16 21.41
C THR A 20 -13.87 -0.49 22.72
N LEU A 21 -14.67 0.45 23.27
CA LEU A 21 -15.33 0.29 24.57
C LEU A 21 -16.43 -0.79 24.55
N SER A 22 -17.04 -1.03 23.39
CA SER A 22 -18.10 -2.03 23.19
C SER A 22 -17.58 -3.32 22.55
N ALA A 23 -16.29 -3.44 22.26
CA ALA A 23 -15.71 -4.62 21.63
C ALA A 23 -15.88 -5.84 22.53
N VAL A 24 -16.48 -6.90 22.00
CA VAL A 24 -16.54 -8.20 22.68
C VAL A 24 -15.25 -8.95 22.38
N VAL A 25 -14.50 -9.27 23.41
CA VAL A 25 -13.15 -9.85 23.27
C VAL A 25 -13.07 -11.29 23.80
N GLY A 26 -12.13 -12.04 23.26
CA GLY A 26 -11.78 -13.39 23.65
C GLY A 26 -10.33 -13.73 23.29
N ASP A 27 -9.97 -15.01 23.28
CA ASP A 27 -8.61 -15.42 22.88
C ASP A 27 -8.55 -15.68 21.37
N GLU A 28 -7.90 -14.78 20.62
CA GLU A 28 -7.68 -14.92 19.18
C GLU A 28 -7.06 -16.29 18.81
N GLN A 29 -6.15 -16.80 19.65
CA GLN A 29 -5.43 -18.04 19.36
C GLN A 29 -6.29 -19.30 19.50
N LYS A 30 -7.52 -19.16 19.97
CA LYS A 30 -8.52 -20.22 20.11
C LYS A 30 -9.76 -19.97 19.27
N ASP A 31 -9.72 -18.96 18.42
CA ASP A 31 -10.88 -18.49 17.65
C ASP A 31 -12.07 -18.10 18.56
N GLU A 32 -11.77 -17.52 19.73
CA GLU A 32 -12.77 -17.13 20.74
C GLU A 32 -12.98 -15.61 20.82
N ASP A 33 -12.29 -14.79 19.99
CA ASP A 33 -12.47 -13.34 19.96
C ASP A 33 -13.51 -12.93 18.89
N PRO A 34 -14.76 -12.61 19.29
CA PRO A 34 -15.85 -12.43 18.33
C PRO A 34 -15.63 -11.23 17.41
N THR A 35 -15.04 -10.14 17.92
CA THR A 35 -14.81 -8.92 17.15
C THR A 35 -13.72 -9.14 16.09
N THR A 36 -12.68 -9.91 16.41
CA THR A 36 -11.65 -10.29 15.44
C THR A 36 -12.20 -11.25 14.39
N LEU A 37 -13.03 -12.20 14.78
CA LEU A 37 -13.70 -13.12 13.83
C LEU A 37 -14.60 -12.34 12.87
N GLU A 38 -15.42 -11.41 13.37
CA GLU A 38 -16.26 -10.54 12.54
C GLU A 38 -15.42 -9.75 11.51
N LEU A 39 -14.30 -9.15 11.96
CA LEU A 39 -13.39 -8.45 11.04
C LEU A 39 -12.88 -9.38 9.95
N CYS A 40 -12.42 -10.58 10.31
CA CYS A 40 -11.90 -11.56 9.36
C CYS A 40 -12.96 -12.00 8.35
N GLU A 41 -14.19 -12.27 8.79
CA GLU A 41 -15.31 -12.63 7.92
C GLU A 41 -15.67 -11.49 6.94
N ARG A 42 -15.75 -10.26 7.44
CA ARG A 42 -16.06 -9.08 6.60
C ARG A 42 -14.99 -8.83 5.57
N VAL A 43 -13.71 -8.95 5.94
CA VAL A 43 -12.60 -8.78 4.97
C VAL A 43 -12.61 -9.91 3.94
N ALA A 44 -12.80 -11.16 4.35
CA ALA A 44 -12.90 -12.29 3.41
C ALA A 44 -13.99 -12.04 2.34
N ALA A 45 -15.19 -11.63 2.79
CA ALA A 45 -16.29 -11.27 1.90
C ALA A 45 -15.95 -10.07 1.01
N LEU A 46 -15.33 -9.01 1.57
CA LEU A 46 -14.97 -7.78 0.86
C LEU A 46 -14.01 -8.03 -0.29
N VAL A 47 -13.02 -8.90 -0.07
CA VAL A 47 -12.00 -9.23 -1.08
C VAL A 47 -12.28 -10.55 -1.81
N GLY A 48 -13.44 -11.18 -1.60
CA GLY A 48 -13.85 -12.40 -2.32
C GLY A 48 -12.94 -13.59 -2.08
N LYS A 49 -12.48 -13.80 -0.83
CA LYS A 49 -11.65 -14.94 -0.41
C LYS A 49 -12.39 -15.80 0.60
N GLU A 50 -11.90 -17.04 0.81
CA GLU A 50 -12.55 -18.00 1.71
C GLU A 50 -12.32 -17.66 3.19
N ALA A 51 -11.13 -17.15 3.51
CA ALA A 51 -10.71 -16.91 4.88
C ALA A 51 -9.72 -15.76 4.98
N THR A 52 -9.56 -15.26 6.20
CA THR A 52 -8.66 -14.14 6.51
C THR A 52 -8.00 -14.36 7.87
N VAL A 53 -6.80 -13.83 8.04
CA VAL A 53 -6.12 -13.71 9.32
C VAL A 53 -5.79 -12.26 9.60
N PHE A 54 -6.12 -11.78 10.80
CA PHE A 54 -5.78 -10.46 11.28
C PHE A 54 -4.33 -10.39 11.74
N LEU A 55 -3.59 -9.36 11.33
CA LEU A 55 -2.15 -9.20 11.56
C LEU A 55 -1.84 -7.77 12.01
N PRO A 56 -0.77 -7.54 12.77
CA PRO A 56 -0.41 -6.20 13.25
C PRO A 56 0.08 -5.25 12.15
N SER A 57 0.56 -5.76 11.01
CA SER A 57 1.12 -4.90 9.95
C SER A 57 1.02 -5.52 8.55
N GLY A 58 1.01 -4.66 7.52
CA GLY A 58 1.06 -5.08 6.12
C GLY A 58 2.36 -5.78 5.75
N THR A 59 3.51 -5.35 6.30
CA THR A 59 4.79 -6.04 6.12
C THR A 59 4.70 -7.50 6.57
N MET A 60 4.05 -7.76 7.71
CA MET A 60 3.84 -9.14 8.16
C MET A 60 2.92 -9.92 7.22
N CYS A 61 1.94 -9.28 6.59
CA CYS A 61 1.11 -9.91 5.56
C CYS A 61 1.95 -10.37 4.37
N ASN A 62 2.82 -9.50 3.85
CA ASN A 62 3.72 -9.82 2.74
C ASN A 62 4.67 -10.96 3.09
N GLU A 63 5.33 -10.87 4.24
CA GLU A 63 6.32 -11.88 4.66
C GLU A 63 5.68 -13.25 4.89
N ILE A 64 4.47 -13.30 5.48
CA ILE A 64 3.72 -14.54 5.64
C ILE A 64 3.31 -15.09 4.27
N ALA A 65 2.78 -14.26 3.38
CA ALA A 65 2.37 -14.70 2.06
C ALA A 65 3.54 -15.29 1.27
N ILE A 66 4.67 -14.62 1.25
CA ILE A 66 5.88 -15.12 0.59
C ILE A 66 6.30 -16.45 1.20
N ARG A 67 6.37 -16.54 2.54
CA ARG A 67 6.80 -17.75 3.25
C ARG A 67 5.88 -18.94 3.00
N VAL A 68 4.57 -18.72 2.82
CA VAL A 68 3.61 -19.79 2.49
C VAL A 68 3.72 -20.23 1.02
N HIS A 69 3.95 -19.30 0.09
CA HIS A 69 3.99 -19.58 -1.34
C HIS A 69 5.35 -20.09 -1.85
N THR A 70 6.42 -20.01 -1.05
CA THR A 70 7.79 -20.28 -1.51
C THR A 70 8.58 -21.13 -0.54
N ASN A 71 9.69 -21.69 -1.02
CA ASN A 71 10.75 -22.33 -0.23
C ASN A 71 12.05 -21.54 -0.35
N PRO A 72 13.01 -21.69 0.58
CA PRO A 72 14.32 -21.10 0.44
C PRO A 72 15.00 -21.48 -0.89
N GLY A 73 15.50 -20.48 -1.60
CA GLY A 73 16.10 -20.62 -2.93
C GLY A 73 15.14 -20.39 -4.10
N ASP A 74 13.83 -20.32 -3.85
CA ASP A 74 12.84 -19.94 -4.87
C ASP A 74 12.95 -18.44 -5.24
N GLU A 75 12.33 -18.09 -6.37
CA GLU A 75 12.29 -16.73 -6.89
C GLU A 75 10.90 -16.12 -6.84
N VAL A 76 10.83 -14.86 -6.44
CA VAL A 76 9.63 -14.01 -6.43
C VAL A 76 9.78 -12.91 -7.47
N ILE A 77 8.86 -12.86 -8.43
CA ILE A 77 8.83 -11.86 -9.52
C ILE A 77 7.94 -10.70 -9.10
N ARG A 78 8.45 -9.45 -9.25
CA ARG A 78 7.70 -8.24 -8.90
C ARG A 78 8.29 -6.97 -9.52
N GLU A 79 7.54 -5.88 -9.43
CA GLU A 79 7.96 -4.58 -9.94
C GLU A 79 9.03 -3.95 -9.01
N ARG A 80 10.01 -3.23 -9.63
CA ARG A 80 11.20 -2.66 -8.98
C ARG A 80 10.89 -1.67 -7.85
N THR A 81 9.88 -0.82 -8.04
CA THR A 81 9.59 0.30 -7.13
C THR A 81 8.67 -0.08 -5.97
N CYS A 82 8.16 -1.33 -5.93
CA CYS A 82 7.22 -1.79 -4.92
C CYS A 82 7.79 -1.75 -3.49
N HIS A 83 6.90 -1.72 -2.51
CA HIS A 83 7.22 -1.63 -1.07
C HIS A 83 8.13 -2.77 -0.62
N LEU A 84 7.85 -3.99 -1.02
CA LEU A 84 8.57 -5.21 -0.61
C LEU A 84 10.05 -5.19 -1.02
N VAL A 85 10.41 -4.54 -2.14
CA VAL A 85 11.80 -4.40 -2.56
C VAL A 85 12.52 -3.30 -1.78
N ASN A 86 11.80 -2.17 -1.53
CA ASN A 86 12.45 -0.93 -1.10
C ASN A 86 12.30 -0.62 0.39
N TYR A 87 11.28 -1.16 1.08
CA TYR A 87 10.91 -0.71 2.43
C TYR A 87 10.70 -1.85 3.46
N GLU A 88 11.00 -3.10 3.14
CA GLU A 88 10.86 -4.23 4.07
C GLU A 88 12.21 -4.78 4.54
N THR A 89 13.26 -3.97 4.47
CA THR A 89 14.57 -4.24 5.09
C THR A 89 15.19 -5.59 4.67
N GLY A 90 14.89 -6.05 3.44
CA GLY A 90 15.35 -7.35 2.94
C GLY A 90 14.64 -8.54 3.60
N GLY A 91 13.46 -8.31 4.16
CA GLY A 91 12.64 -9.34 4.84
C GLY A 91 12.46 -10.62 4.03
N PRO A 92 12.09 -10.57 2.74
CA PRO A 92 11.91 -11.78 1.93
C PRO A 92 13.15 -12.68 1.88
N ALA A 93 14.33 -12.08 1.76
CA ALA A 93 15.61 -12.83 1.77
C ALA A 93 15.92 -13.35 3.17
N ALA A 94 15.76 -12.52 4.20
CA ALA A 94 16.13 -12.87 5.58
C ALA A 94 15.18 -13.92 6.20
N ILE A 95 13.89 -13.85 5.87
CA ILE A 95 12.84 -14.66 6.50
C ILE A 95 12.51 -15.90 5.67
N SER A 96 12.32 -15.71 4.36
CA SER A 96 11.91 -16.78 3.45
C SER A 96 13.06 -17.37 2.64
N GLY A 97 14.22 -16.70 2.60
CA GLY A 97 15.39 -17.17 1.85
C GLY A 97 15.20 -17.12 0.34
N VAL A 98 14.32 -16.27 -0.15
CA VAL A 98 13.99 -16.18 -1.58
C VAL A 98 14.85 -15.17 -2.30
N MET A 99 15.00 -15.37 -3.61
CA MET A 99 15.53 -14.38 -4.54
C MET A 99 14.40 -13.48 -5.05
N ILE A 100 14.73 -12.21 -5.30
CA ILE A 100 13.79 -11.29 -5.92
C ILE A 100 14.22 -11.01 -7.35
N HIS A 101 13.31 -11.26 -8.29
CA HIS A 101 13.42 -10.85 -9.68
C HIS A 101 12.60 -9.59 -9.90
N VAL A 102 13.27 -8.51 -10.24
CA VAL A 102 12.58 -7.23 -10.46
C VAL A 102 12.24 -7.02 -11.94
N ILE A 103 11.01 -6.61 -12.20
CA ILE A 103 10.52 -6.16 -13.49
C ILE A 103 10.47 -4.63 -13.47
N ASP A 104 10.87 -3.99 -14.57
CA ASP A 104 10.71 -2.55 -14.77
C ASP A 104 9.33 -2.26 -15.34
N GLY A 105 8.48 -1.63 -14.53
CA GLY A 105 7.14 -1.19 -14.90
C GLY A 105 7.10 0.32 -15.14
N GLU A 106 6.04 0.78 -15.80
CA GLU A 106 5.72 2.19 -15.89
C GLU A 106 4.79 2.58 -14.73
N ASN A 107 5.19 3.54 -13.89
CA ASN A 107 4.45 3.93 -12.69
C ASN A 107 4.09 2.74 -11.77
N GLY A 108 5.01 1.78 -11.62
CA GLY A 108 4.80 0.59 -10.80
C GLY A 108 3.93 -0.51 -11.43
N ILE A 109 3.51 -0.33 -12.69
CA ILE A 109 2.62 -1.24 -13.43
C ILE A 109 3.41 -1.91 -14.56
N PHE A 110 3.35 -3.23 -14.65
CA PHE A 110 4.02 -4.01 -15.70
C PHE A 110 3.04 -4.82 -16.55
N GLU A 111 3.50 -5.27 -17.71
CA GLU A 111 2.67 -6.02 -18.67
C GLU A 111 2.68 -7.53 -18.37
N PRO A 112 1.58 -8.26 -18.68
CA PRO A 112 1.54 -9.70 -18.52
C PRO A 112 2.68 -10.44 -19.24
N ALA A 113 3.10 -9.94 -20.41
CA ALA A 113 4.21 -10.53 -21.18
C ALA A 113 5.55 -10.45 -20.44
N GLN A 114 5.75 -9.45 -19.57
CA GLN A 114 6.96 -9.32 -18.76
C GLN A 114 7.05 -10.43 -17.70
N VAL A 115 5.92 -10.91 -17.18
CA VAL A 115 5.89 -12.09 -16.29
C VAL A 115 6.49 -13.29 -16.99
N SER A 116 6.00 -13.60 -18.19
CA SER A 116 6.50 -14.76 -18.97
C SER A 116 7.98 -14.62 -19.31
N GLY A 117 8.45 -13.40 -19.56
CA GLY A 117 9.87 -13.11 -19.84
C GLY A 117 10.78 -13.19 -18.61
N ALA A 118 10.21 -13.04 -17.41
CA ALA A 118 10.94 -13.08 -16.13
C ALA A 118 11.08 -14.49 -15.55
N ILE A 119 10.30 -15.47 -16.03
CA ILE A 119 10.32 -16.83 -15.49
C ILE A 119 11.66 -17.49 -15.83
N CYS A 120 12.36 -17.96 -14.80
CA CYS A 120 13.59 -18.73 -14.99
C CYS A 120 13.35 -20.03 -15.76
N PRO A 121 14.20 -20.36 -16.74
CA PRO A 121 14.09 -21.63 -17.42
C PRO A 121 14.35 -22.79 -16.46
N ASN A 122 13.66 -23.91 -16.66
CA ASN A 122 13.88 -25.12 -15.87
C ASN A 122 15.32 -25.63 -16.10
N SER A 123 16.21 -25.32 -15.18
CA SER A 123 17.64 -25.62 -15.27
C SER A 123 18.20 -25.86 -13.87
N ARG A 124 19.17 -26.79 -13.77
CA ARG A 124 19.88 -27.05 -12.49
C ARG A 124 20.69 -25.86 -11.96
N TYR A 125 20.82 -24.78 -12.72
CA TYR A 125 21.63 -23.60 -12.39
C TYR A 125 20.78 -22.38 -12.00
N MET A 126 19.47 -22.44 -12.19
CA MET A 126 18.57 -21.31 -12.00
C MET A 126 17.65 -21.56 -10.80
N PRO A 127 17.24 -20.50 -10.06
CA PRO A 127 16.21 -20.62 -9.06
C PRO A 127 14.87 -21.03 -9.73
N GLU A 128 13.98 -21.58 -8.95
CA GLU A 128 12.63 -21.86 -9.42
C GLU A 128 11.73 -20.66 -9.19
N SER A 129 11.21 -20.04 -10.26
CA SER A 129 10.22 -18.97 -10.14
C SER A 129 8.92 -19.54 -9.55
N ARG A 130 8.41 -18.99 -8.45
CA ARG A 130 7.28 -19.54 -7.70
C ARG A 130 6.13 -18.59 -7.47
N LEU A 131 6.43 -17.30 -7.39
CA LEU A 131 5.46 -16.30 -6.96
C LEU A 131 5.56 -15.05 -7.81
N VAL A 132 4.41 -14.50 -8.22
CA VAL A 132 4.28 -13.16 -8.80
C VAL A 132 3.54 -12.27 -7.81
N CYS A 133 4.13 -11.12 -7.48
CA CYS A 133 3.50 -10.13 -6.60
C CYS A 133 3.19 -8.84 -7.36
N VAL A 134 2.01 -8.27 -7.11
CA VAL A 134 1.60 -6.92 -7.55
C VAL A 134 1.32 -6.04 -6.35
N GLU A 135 1.39 -4.73 -6.53
CA GLU A 135 1.06 -3.74 -5.48
C GLU A 135 -0.09 -2.86 -5.97
N GLN A 136 -1.19 -2.81 -5.23
CA GLN A 136 -2.38 -2.01 -5.53
C GLN A 136 -2.70 -1.10 -4.33
N THR A 137 -2.65 0.23 -4.51
CA THR A 137 -2.14 0.99 -5.66
C THR A 137 -0.61 1.05 -5.62
N ALA A 138 0.03 1.32 -6.79
CA ALA A 138 1.48 1.41 -6.87
C ALA A 138 2.00 2.67 -6.13
N ASN A 139 2.64 2.49 -4.98
CA ASN A 139 3.05 3.56 -4.07
C ASN A 139 4.00 4.58 -4.73
N LEU A 140 5.16 4.12 -5.21
CA LEU A 140 6.13 4.98 -5.88
C LEU A 140 5.76 5.27 -7.35
N GLY A 141 4.68 4.68 -7.83
CA GLY A 141 4.04 5.02 -9.10
C GLY A 141 3.04 6.17 -9.01
N GLY A 142 3.03 6.94 -7.91
CA GLY A 142 2.07 8.04 -7.72
C GLY A 142 0.68 7.59 -7.28
N GLY A 143 0.57 6.44 -6.61
CA GLY A 143 -0.73 5.88 -6.23
C GLY A 143 -1.51 5.34 -7.44
N ALA A 144 -0.80 4.96 -8.51
CA ALA A 144 -1.41 4.51 -9.76
C ALA A 144 -2.30 3.28 -9.54
N VAL A 145 -3.50 3.34 -10.12
CA VAL A 145 -4.46 2.24 -10.13
C VAL A 145 -4.18 1.35 -11.34
N TRP A 146 -3.93 0.07 -11.11
CA TRP A 146 -3.75 -0.86 -12.21
C TRP A 146 -4.99 -0.89 -13.12
N PRO A 147 -4.84 -0.89 -14.46
CA PRO A 147 -5.94 -1.26 -15.33
C PRO A 147 -6.40 -2.70 -15.07
N GLN A 148 -7.70 -2.93 -14.91
CA GLN A 148 -8.22 -4.28 -14.59
C GLN A 148 -7.77 -5.35 -15.58
N VAL A 149 -7.72 -5.02 -16.86
CA VAL A 149 -7.28 -5.95 -17.90
C VAL A 149 -5.81 -6.38 -17.71
N LYS A 150 -4.94 -5.46 -17.25
CA LYS A 150 -3.53 -5.76 -17.01
C LYS A 150 -3.34 -6.62 -15.76
N ILE A 151 -3.96 -6.23 -14.64
CA ILE A 151 -3.79 -6.95 -13.37
C ILE A 151 -4.34 -8.38 -13.46
N ARG A 152 -5.47 -8.59 -14.15
CA ARG A 152 -6.00 -9.92 -14.45
C ARG A 152 -5.11 -10.68 -15.43
N GLY A 153 -4.56 -10.00 -16.43
CA GLY A 153 -3.61 -10.58 -17.38
C GLY A 153 -2.33 -11.08 -16.70
N VAL A 154 -1.81 -10.34 -15.71
CA VAL A 154 -0.68 -10.76 -14.88
C VAL A 154 -1.01 -12.03 -14.08
N ALA A 155 -2.18 -12.06 -13.44
CA ALA A 155 -2.63 -13.23 -12.69
C ALA A 155 -2.78 -14.46 -13.62
N GLN A 156 -3.31 -14.27 -14.83
CA GLN A 156 -3.46 -15.34 -15.81
C GLN A 156 -2.11 -15.84 -16.32
N ALA A 157 -1.18 -14.94 -16.65
CA ALA A 157 0.17 -15.31 -17.11
C ALA A 157 0.93 -16.11 -16.03
N ALA A 158 0.81 -15.72 -14.77
CA ALA A 158 1.38 -16.46 -13.65
C ALA A 158 0.74 -17.85 -13.52
N LYS A 159 -0.58 -17.93 -13.57
CA LYS A 159 -1.33 -19.19 -13.49
C LYS A 159 -0.96 -20.17 -14.64
N ASP A 160 -0.85 -19.67 -15.87
CA ASP A 160 -0.50 -20.49 -17.05
C ASP A 160 0.92 -21.07 -16.92
N ALA A 161 1.78 -20.39 -16.16
CA ALA A 161 3.12 -20.83 -15.84
C ALA A 161 3.22 -21.67 -14.54
N GLY A 162 2.11 -21.89 -13.85
CA GLY A 162 2.09 -22.66 -12.60
C GLY A 162 2.64 -21.91 -11.39
N LEU A 163 2.72 -20.56 -11.45
CA LEU A 163 3.16 -19.74 -10.35
C LEU A 163 1.98 -19.33 -9.46
N ALA A 164 2.26 -19.16 -8.17
CA ALA A 164 1.32 -18.49 -7.26
C ALA A 164 1.27 -16.98 -7.52
N THR A 165 0.21 -16.32 -7.03
CA THR A 165 0.03 -14.88 -7.15
C THR A 165 -0.34 -14.27 -5.79
N HIS A 166 0.27 -13.13 -5.48
CA HIS A 166 -0.03 -12.36 -4.27
C HIS A 166 -0.27 -10.89 -4.61
N MET A 167 -1.29 -10.29 -4.01
CA MET A 167 -1.56 -8.86 -4.12
C MET A 167 -1.26 -8.15 -2.81
N ASP A 168 -0.25 -7.29 -2.84
CA ASP A 168 -0.08 -6.26 -1.83
C ASP A 168 -1.19 -5.22 -2.02
N GLY A 169 -2.18 -5.28 -1.16
CA GLY A 169 -3.37 -4.44 -1.21
C GLY A 169 -3.33 -3.26 -0.25
N ALA A 170 -2.13 -2.74 0.05
CA ALA A 170 -1.92 -1.63 0.99
C ALA A 170 -2.84 -0.43 0.77
N ARG A 171 -3.25 -0.20 -0.49
CA ARG A 171 -4.23 0.82 -0.87
C ARG A 171 -5.30 0.28 -1.84
N LEU A 172 -5.66 -1.00 -1.70
CA LEU A 172 -6.71 -1.63 -2.52
C LEU A 172 -8.04 -0.89 -2.40
N MET A 173 -8.38 -0.39 -1.22
CA MET A 173 -9.62 0.36 -1.01
C MET A 173 -9.61 1.71 -1.76
N ASN A 174 -8.44 2.36 -1.89
CA ASN A 174 -8.30 3.54 -2.74
C ASN A 174 -8.59 3.20 -4.21
N ALA A 175 -8.07 2.07 -4.72
CA ALA A 175 -8.36 1.63 -6.08
C ALA A 175 -9.86 1.33 -6.28
N ALA A 176 -10.50 0.66 -5.30
CA ALA A 176 -11.92 0.33 -5.35
C ALA A 176 -12.78 1.60 -5.38
N VAL A 177 -12.53 2.56 -4.50
CA VAL A 177 -13.26 3.84 -4.44
C VAL A 177 -13.04 4.66 -5.70
N LYS A 178 -11.78 4.80 -6.17
CA LYS A 178 -11.47 5.57 -7.38
C LYS A 178 -12.16 5.05 -8.63
N SER A 179 -12.21 3.74 -8.77
CA SER A 179 -12.74 3.09 -9.99
C SER A 179 -14.22 2.77 -9.92
N GLY A 180 -14.82 2.75 -8.72
CA GLY A 180 -16.15 2.20 -8.49
C GLY A 180 -16.24 0.68 -8.67
N ILE A 181 -15.10 -0.02 -8.75
CA ILE A 181 -15.02 -1.47 -8.94
C ILE A 181 -14.84 -2.14 -7.57
N PRO A 182 -15.68 -3.14 -7.21
CA PRO A 182 -15.56 -3.84 -5.93
C PRO A 182 -14.18 -4.44 -5.70
N ALA A 183 -13.69 -4.42 -4.45
CA ALA A 183 -12.38 -4.95 -4.08
C ALA A 183 -12.20 -6.44 -4.51
N ALA A 184 -13.25 -7.26 -4.40
CA ALA A 184 -13.24 -8.65 -4.86
C ALA A 184 -12.89 -8.81 -6.35
N SER A 185 -13.28 -7.84 -7.19
CA SER A 185 -12.96 -7.88 -8.63
C SER A 185 -11.49 -7.62 -8.93
N TRP A 186 -10.78 -6.93 -8.03
CA TRP A 186 -9.34 -6.68 -8.14
C TRP A 186 -8.51 -7.90 -7.74
N THR A 187 -8.98 -8.65 -6.75
CA THR A 187 -8.30 -9.82 -6.20
C THR A 187 -8.60 -11.12 -6.96
N GLU A 188 -9.49 -11.05 -7.96
CA GLU A 188 -9.82 -12.20 -8.80
C GLU A 188 -8.56 -12.72 -9.51
N GLY A 189 -8.31 -14.02 -9.41
CA GLY A 189 -7.14 -14.69 -9.98
C GLY A 189 -5.89 -14.65 -9.09
N TYR A 190 -5.91 -13.93 -7.96
CA TYR A 190 -4.82 -13.93 -6.97
C TYR A 190 -5.09 -14.98 -5.88
N TYR A 191 -4.07 -15.79 -5.55
CA TYR A 191 -4.18 -16.81 -4.49
C TYR A 191 -4.29 -16.19 -3.11
N SER A 192 -3.58 -15.09 -2.88
CA SER A 192 -3.64 -14.33 -1.64
C SER A 192 -3.60 -12.81 -1.89
N CYS A 193 -4.19 -12.07 -0.98
CA CYS A 193 -4.15 -10.61 -0.96
C CYS A 193 -4.26 -10.11 0.49
N TRP A 194 -3.97 -8.85 0.71
CA TRP A 194 -4.20 -8.23 2.01
C TRP A 194 -4.70 -6.79 1.87
N ILE A 195 -5.32 -6.27 2.93
CA ILE A 195 -5.71 -4.85 3.04
C ILE A 195 -5.11 -4.24 4.30
N ASP A 196 -4.83 -2.92 4.21
CA ASP A 196 -4.28 -2.14 5.31
C ASP A 196 -5.35 -1.27 5.95
N PHE A 197 -5.37 -1.23 7.26
CA PHE A 197 -6.24 -0.34 8.03
C PHE A 197 -5.52 0.93 8.51
N THR A 198 -4.17 0.95 8.44
CA THR A 198 -3.33 1.97 9.10
C THR A 198 -2.95 3.16 8.20
N LYS A 199 -3.49 3.22 7.00
CA LYS A 199 -3.28 4.32 6.04
C LYS A 199 -4.55 5.20 5.93
N GLY A 200 -5.08 5.38 4.75
CA GLY A 200 -6.30 6.18 4.52
C GLY A 200 -7.52 5.74 5.36
N LEU A 201 -7.57 4.49 5.81
CA LEU A 201 -8.62 3.98 6.69
C LEU A 201 -8.46 4.43 8.15
N GLY A 202 -7.29 4.91 8.58
CA GLY A 202 -7.07 5.64 9.83
C GLY A 202 -7.03 4.81 11.11
N ALA A 203 -7.02 3.48 11.06
CA ALA A 203 -6.82 2.67 12.25
C ALA A 203 -5.36 2.71 12.71
N PRO A 204 -5.08 2.59 14.03
CA PRO A 204 -3.71 2.75 14.53
C PRO A 204 -2.81 1.54 14.29
N VAL A 205 -3.38 0.36 14.14
CA VAL A 205 -2.69 -0.93 13.96
C VAL A 205 -3.62 -1.85 13.19
N GLY A 206 -3.08 -2.62 12.25
CA GLY A 206 -3.80 -3.74 11.68
C GLY A 206 -3.76 -3.82 10.17
N ALA A 207 -3.65 -5.06 9.72
CA ALA A 207 -3.81 -5.48 8.33
C ALA A 207 -4.49 -6.86 8.32
N ALA A 208 -5.12 -7.22 7.23
CA ALA A 208 -5.81 -8.50 7.12
C ALA A 208 -5.37 -9.23 5.85
N LEU A 209 -4.74 -10.40 6.03
CA LEU A 209 -4.28 -11.27 4.95
C LEU A 209 -5.35 -12.29 4.61
N ALA A 210 -5.76 -12.38 3.36
CA ALA A 210 -6.85 -13.20 2.87
C ALA A 210 -6.39 -14.19 1.78
N GLY A 211 -7.03 -15.36 1.74
CA GLY A 211 -6.76 -16.42 0.78
C GLY A 211 -7.73 -17.59 0.93
N SER A 212 -7.32 -18.77 0.46
CA SER A 212 -8.06 -20.01 0.73
C SER A 212 -7.96 -20.37 2.23
N ALA A 213 -8.89 -21.20 2.71
CA ALA A 213 -8.85 -21.71 4.07
C ALA A 213 -7.55 -22.46 4.37
N GLU A 214 -7.04 -23.24 3.40
CA GLU A 214 -5.75 -23.94 3.52
C GLU A 214 -4.58 -22.95 3.66
N PHE A 215 -4.52 -21.92 2.81
CA PHE A 215 -3.51 -20.88 2.87
C PHE A 215 -3.51 -20.17 4.23
N ILE A 216 -4.68 -19.79 4.73
CA ILE A 216 -4.81 -19.12 6.02
C ILE A 216 -4.42 -20.05 7.18
N GLY A 217 -4.72 -21.35 7.11
CA GLY A 217 -4.25 -22.33 8.09
C GLY A 217 -2.70 -22.40 8.14
N GLN A 218 -2.01 -22.28 7.01
CA GLN A 218 -0.55 -22.18 6.96
C GLN A 218 -0.06 -20.81 7.46
N ALA A 219 -0.73 -19.73 7.07
CA ALA A 219 -0.42 -18.37 7.49
C ALA A 219 -0.47 -18.23 9.03
N TRP A 220 -1.41 -18.87 9.72
CA TRP A 220 -1.49 -18.89 11.17
C TRP A 220 -0.24 -19.48 11.84
N ARG A 221 0.33 -20.53 11.27
CA ARG A 221 1.57 -21.14 11.79
C ARG A 221 2.75 -20.18 11.67
N ILE A 222 2.83 -19.48 10.53
CA ILE A 222 3.89 -18.49 10.30
C ILE A 222 3.67 -17.25 11.20
N LYS A 223 2.42 -16.78 11.35
CA LYS A 223 2.06 -15.72 12.30
C LYS A 223 2.58 -16.05 13.71
N GLN A 224 2.39 -17.29 14.18
CA GLN A 224 2.89 -17.73 15.47
C GLN A 224 4.42 -17.72 15.53
N GLN A 225 5.10 -18.19 14.48
CA GLN A 225 6.56 -18.18 14.39
C GLN A 225 7.15 -16.77 14.45
N PHE A 226 6.46 -15.80 13.85
CA PHE A 226 6.86 -14.38 13.86
C PHE A 226 6.52 -13.67 15.18
N GLY A 227 5.87 -14.33 16.10
CA GLY A 227 5.39 -13.71 17.33
C GLY A 227 4.24 -12.71 17.11
N GLY A 228 3.54 -12.81 15.98
CA GLY A 228 2.43 -11.94 15.60
C GLY A 228 1.07 -12.35 16.16
N SER A 229 0.97 -13.50 16.84
CA SER A 229 -0.26 -13.93 17.47
C SER A 229 -0.58 -13.08 18.70
N MET A 230 -1.80 -12.59 18.76
CA MET A 230 -2.29 -11.71 19.81
C MET A 230 -3.18 -12.51 20.79
N ARG A 231 -3.84 -11.84 21.71
CA ARG A 231 -4.83 -12.40 22.64
C ARG A 231 -6.17 -11.74 22.41
N GLN A 232 -6.50 -10.66 23.08
CA GLN A 232 -7.75 -9.93 22.95
C GLN A 232 -7.63 -8.89 21.83
N SER A 233 -7.39 -9.36 20.62
CA SER A 233 -7.18 -8.52 19.43
C SER A 233 -8.44 -7.75 19.00
N GLY A 234 -9.61 -8.16 19.50
CA GLY A 234 -10.88 -7.49 19.23
C GLY A 234 -10.91 -6.02 19.60
N ILE A 235 -10.10 -5.58 20.57
CA ILE A 235 -9.95 -4.15 20.89
C ILE A 235 -9.43 -3.38 19.66
N ILE A 236 -8.44 -3.92 18.96
CA ILE A 236 -7.87 -3.29 17.76
C ILE A 236 -8.77 -3.56 16.56
N ALA A 237 -9.31 -4.78 16.43
CA ALA A 237 -10.23 -5.15 15.37
C ALA A 237 -11.47 -4.27 15.31
N ALA A 238 -11.99 -3.82 16.47
CA ALA A 238 -13.11 -2.86 16.52
C ALA A 238 -12.80 -1.54 15.82
N MET A 239 -11.58 -1.03 15.92
CA MET A 239 -11.16 0.17 15.18
C MET A 239 -11.06 -0.10 13.67
N CYS A 240 -10.62 -1.30 13.27
CA CYS A 240 -10.58 -1.71 11.87
C CYS A 240 -12.01 -1.89 11.30
N LEU A 241 -12.95 -2.45 12.08
CA LEU A 241 -14.37 -2.52 11.70
C LEU A 241 -14.97 -1.13 11.55
N TYR A 242 -14.71 -0.23 12.50
CA TYR A 242 -15.12 1.17 12.40
C TYR A 242 -14.61 1.81 11.10
N SER A 243 -13.36 1.55 10.73
CA SER A 243 -12.79 2.12 9.52
C SER A 243 -13.45 1.60 8.23
N LEU A 244 -13.87 0.33 8.22
CA LEU A 244 -14.63 -0.23 7.09
C LEU A 244 -16.02 0.42 6.96
N ASP A 245 -16.65 0.76 8.07
CA ASP A 245 -17.99 1.34 8.08
C ASP A 245 -18.02 2.84 7.77
N HIS A 246 -16.93 3.58 8.10
CA HIS A 246 -16.97 5.04 8.09
C HIS A 246 -15.89 5.71 7.23
N ASN A 247 -14.78 5.02 6.93
CA ASN A 247 -13.64 5.65 6.29
C ASN A 247 -13.38 5.20 4.85
N VAL A 248 -14.10 4.19 4.33
CA VAL A 248 -13.91 3.73 2.96
C VAL A 248 -14.36 4.79 1.96
N ASP A 249 -15.60 5.23 2.03
CA ASP A 249 -16.18 6.16 1.06
C ASP A 249 -15.48 7.53 1.09
N ARG A 250 -15.02 7.97 2.27
CA ARG A 250 -14.28 9.22 2.41
C ARG A 250 -12.89 9.22 1.77
N LEU A 251 -12.35 8.08 1.34
CA LEU A 251 -11.11 8.05 0.54
C LEU A 251 -11.26 8.89 -0.75
N ALA A 252 -12.48 9.11 -1.23
CA ALA A 252 -12.74 10.01 -2.35
C ALA A 252 -12.30 11.44 -2.04
N ASP A 253 -12.47 11.92 -0.81
CA ASP A 253 -12.05 13.27 -0.40
C ASP A 253 -10.53 13.43 -0.50
N ASP A 254 -9.78 12.37 -0.14
CA ASP A 254 -8.32 12.35 -0.25
C ASP A 254 -7.89 12.40 -1.72
N HIS A 255 -8.59 11.68 -2.61
CA HIS A 255 -8.31 11.68 -4.05
C HIS A 255 -8.59 13.05 -4.67
N ASP A 256 -9.70 13.68 -4.31
CA ASP A 256 -10.09 14.99 -4.82
C ASP A 256 -9.09 16.07 -4.36
N LEU A 257 -8.65 16.01 -3.10
CA LEU A 257 -7.64 16.93 -2.58
C LEU A 257 -6.28 16.73 -3.28
N ALA A 258 -5.85 15.48 -3.52
CA ALA A 258 -4.63 15.20 -4.26
C ALA A 258 -4.69 15.73 -5.69
N ALA A 259 -5.81 15.52 -6.39
CA ALA A 259 -6.01 16.03 -7.74
C ALA A 259 -6.01 17.57 -7.79
N LEU A 260 -6.62 18.23 -6.80
CA LEU A 260 -6.62 19.69 -6.67
C LEU A 260 -5.19 20.23 -6.46
N ILE A 261 -4.42 19.62 -5.55
CA ILE A 261 -3.02 19.98 -5.30
C ILE A 261 -2.22 19.82 -6.58
N ALA A 262 -2.31 18.65 -7.26
CA ALA A 262 -1.58 18.39 -8.50
C ALA A 262 -1.89 19.41 -9.60
N ALA A 263 -3.16 19.76 -9.79
CA ALA A 263 -3.58 20.75 -10.77
C ALA A 263 -2.97 22.15 -10.50
N ARG A 264 -2.88 22.54 -9.22
CA ARG A 264 -2.31 23.82 -8.82
C ARG A 264 -0.80 23.88 -8.97
N ILE A 265 -0.09 22.82 -8.57
CA ILE A 265 1.38 22.81 -8.63
C ILE A 265 1.90 22.60 -10.05
N PHE A 266 1.11 21.99 -10.95
CA PHE A 266 1.51 21.74 -12.35
C PHE A 266 1.92 23.01 -13.11
N ALA A 267 1.38 24.16 -12.72
CA ALA A 267 1.67 25.45 -13.34
C ALA A 267 2.81 26.23 -12.65
N LEU A 268 3.39 25.69 -11.58
CA LEU A 268 4.47 26.36 -10.85
C LEU A 268 5.81 26.19 -11.59
N ASP A 269 6.59 27.27 -11.64
CA ASP A 269 7.96 27.22 -12.14
C ASP A 269 8.78 26.20 -11.32
N HIS A 270 9.77 25.59 -11.97
CA HIS A 270 10.67 24.60 -11.37
C HIS A 270 10.02 23.25 -11.01
N ILE A 271 8.73 23.04 -11.26
CA ILE A 271 8.10 21.74 -11.17
C ILE A 271 8.04 21.10 -12.55
N VAL A 272 8.62 19.91 -12.66
CA VAL A 272 8.61 19.11 -13.88
C VAL A 272 8.12 17.70 -13.55
N ASN A 273 7.66 16.99 -14.59
CA ASN A 273 7.30 15.57 -14.48
C ASN A 273 6.34 15.25 -13.31
N VAL A 274 5.20 15.92 -13.23
CA VAL A 274 4.12 15.54 -12.31
C VAL A 274 3.53 14.22 -12.79
N LEU A 275 3.65 13.16 -11.98
CA LEU A 275 3.06 11.86 -12.32
C LEU A 275 1.53 11.96 -12.36
N PRO A 276 0.85 11.11 -13.16
CA PRO A 276 -0.61 11.01 -13.12
C PRO A 276 -1.10 10.73 -11.68
N VAL A 277 -2.11 11.48 -11.23
CA VAL A 277 -2.67 11.36 -9.89
C VAL A 277 -4.00 10.62 -9.98
N ASP A 278 -3.95 9.31 -9.71
CA ASP A 278 -5.15 8.48 -9.69
C ASP A 278 -5.84 8.51 -8.33
N THR A 279 -5.07 8.52 -7.24
CA THR A 279 -5.59 8.42 -5.88
C THR A 279 -5.03 9.53 -4.98
N ASN A 280 -4.52 9.20 -3.83
CA ASN A 280 -4.13 10.13 -2.76
C ASN A 280 -2.63 10.49 -2.76
N ILE A 281 -1.88 10.17 -3.80
CA ILE A 281 -0.43 10.42 -3.85
C ILE A 281 -0.10 11.33 -5.02
N VAL A 282 0.61 12.42 -4.74
CA VAL A 282 1.14 13.34 -5.74
C VAL A 282 2.66 13.23 -5.74
N ILE A 283 3.24 12.89 -6.87
CA ILE A 283 4.69 12.83 -7.06
C ILE A 283 5.08 13.77 -8.21
N PHE A 284 6.11 14.57 -7.98
CA PHE A 284 6.69 15.42 -9.00
C PHE A 284 8.21 15.55 -8.84
N ASP A 285 8.87 15.93 -9.90
CA ASP A 285 10.30 16.20 -9.92
C ASP A 285 10.54 17.72 -10.00
N LEU A 286 11.63 18.16 -9.36
CA LEU A 286 12.13 19.53 -9.43
C LEU A 286 13.12 19.67 -10.59
N SER A 287 13.08 20.80 -11.30
CA SER A 287 14.05 21.12 -12.34
C SER A 287 15.47 21.27 -11.76
N GLU A 288 16.49 21.21 -12.62
CA GLU A 288 17.90 21.27 -12.18
C GLU A 288 18.29 22.62 -11.56
N ASP A 289 17.63 23.70 -11.96
CA ASP A 289 17.82 25.07 -11.48
C ASP A 289 16.99 25.39 -10.22
N ALA A 290 16.15 24.43 -9.74
CA ALA A 290 15.43 24.51 -8.48
C ALA A 290 16.32 24.14 -7.28
N PRO A 291 15.90 24.42 -6.03
CA PRO A 291 16.51 23.82 -4.86
C PRO A 291 16.42 22.29 -4.94
N ASP A 292 17.33 21.58 -4.30
CA ASP A 292 17.17 20.14 -4.13
C ASP A 292 15.94 19.83 -3.25
N ALA A 293 15.45 18.59 -3.34
CA ALA A 293 14.25 18.16 -2.62
C ALA A 293 14.38 18.33 -1.11
N ALA A 294 15.55 18.07 -0.54
CA ALA A 294 15.78 18.21 0.91
C ALA A 294 15.71 19.67 1.36
N SER A 295 16.27 20.60 0.59
CA SER A 295 16.21 22.03 0.85
C SER A 295 14.78 22.56 0.77
N LEU A 296 14.00 22.12 -0.24
CA LEU A 296 12.60 22.51 -0.34
C LEU A 296 11.77 21.96 0.83
N VAL A 297 11.96 20.69 1.20
CA VAL A 297 11.30 20.08 2.36
C VAL A 297 11.59 20.87 3.64
N ALA A 298 12.85 21.22 3.90
CA ALA A 298 13.24 22.01 5.07
C ALA A 298 12.58 23.40 5.07
N SER A 299 12.44 24.04 3.91
CA SER A 299 11.78 25.35 3.78
C SER A 299 10.28 25.26 4.09
N LEU A 300 9.59 24.22 3.59
CA LEU A 300 8.18 23.98 3.89
C LEU A 300 7.96 23.60 5.36
N GLU A 301 8.87 22.85 5.97
CA GLU A 301 8.83 22.52 7.39
C GLU A 301 8.90 23.80 8.23
N GLY A 302 9.70 24.78 7.84
CA GLY A 302 9.74 26.10 8.44
C GLY A 302 8.41 26.87 8.38
N ASP A 303 7.60 26.62 7.36
CA ASP A 303 6.23 27.16 7.23
C ASP A 303 5.18 26.26 7.92
N GLY A 304 5.60 25.17 8.59
CA GLY A 304 4.71 24.24 9.30
C GLY A 304 4.06 23.17 8.41
N ILE A 305 4.67 22.85 7.27
CA ILE A 305 4.17 21.86 6.31
C ILE A 305 5.21 20.75 6.11
N LEU A 306 4.81 19.51 6.34
CA LEU A 306 5.66 18.32 6.16
C LEU A 306 5.32 17.61 4.87
N ILE A 307 6.33 17.40 4.02
CA ILE A 307 6.25 16.61 2.77
C ILE A 307 7.46 15.66 2.69
N GLY A 308 7.46 14.73 1.72
CA GLY A 308 8.53 13.74 1.58
C GLY A 308 9.49 14.03 0.42
N ALA A 309 10.82 13.98 0.67
CA ALA A 309 11.83 13.87 -0.37
C ALA A 309 12.12 12.40 -0.69
N PHE A 310 12.08 12.04 -1.98
CA PHE A 310 12.30 10.68 -2.49
C PHE A 310 13.41 10.65 -3.54
N GLY A 311 14.57 11.15 -3.18
CA GLY A 311 15.73 11.35 -4.02
C GLY A 311 16.15 12.81 -4.05
N GLU A 312 17.10 13.14 -4.90
CA GLU A 312 17.68 14.49 -4.97
C GLU A 312 16.69 15.56 -5.48
N ARG A 313 15.81 15.16 -6.42
CA ARG A 313 14.88 16.05 -7.10
C ARG A 313 13.41 15.68 -6.94
N ARG A 314 13.08 14.51 -6.37
CA ARG A 314 11.73 14.01 -6.30
C ARG A 314 11.05 14.31 -4.99
N ILE A 315 9.83 14.83 -5.09
CA ILE A 315 8.93 15.11 -3.96
C ILE A 315 7.71 14.20 -4.01
N ARG A 316 7.27 13.74 -2.85
CA ARG A 316 6.00 13.05 -2.68
C ARG A 316 5.13 13.74 -1.63
N ILE A 317 3.88 13.95 -1.96
CA ILE A 317 2.81 14.47 -1.11
C ILE A 317 1.75 13.40 -1.02
N VAL A 318 1.21 13.16 0.17
CA VAL A 318 0.14 12.19 0.40
C VAL A 318 -1.01 12.86 1.14
N THR A 319 -2.21 12.82 0.57
CA THR A 319 -3.44 13.28 1.23
C THR A 319 -4.07 12.16 2.06
N HIS A 320 -4.69 12.51 3.16
CA HIS A 320 -5.26 11.56 4.10
C HIS A 320 -6.21 12.27 5.11
N LEU A 321 -6.83 11.50 5.98
CA LEU A 321 -7.84 11.90 6.96
C LEU A 321 -7.51 13.18 7.77
N ASP A 322 -6.23 13.44 8.07
CA ASP A 322 -5.82 14.55 8.93
C ASP A 322 -5.47 15.84 8.15
N VAL A 323 -5.66 15.86 6.83
CA VAL A 323 -5.46 17.04 5.98
C VAL A 323 -6.72 17.37 5.18
N ASP A 324 -7.06 18.64 5.11
CA ASP A 324 -8.25 19.17 4.48
C ASP A 324 -7.91 20.17 3.34
N PRO A 325 -8.90 20.72 2.62
CA PRO A 325 -8.65 21.72 1.59
C PRO A 325 -7.87 22.95 2.08
N THR A 326 -8.04 23.35 3.36
CA THR A 326 -7.28 24.48 3.95
C THR A 326 -5.78 24.13 4.05
N ALA A 327 -5.48 22.90 4.45
CA ALA A 327 -4.10 22.39 4.46
C ALA A 327 -3.52 22.34 3.04
N GLY A 328 -4.31 21.89 2.04
CA GLY A 328 -3.92 21.89 0.64
C GLY A 328 -3.62 23.28 0.08
N ASP A 329 -4.43 24.27 0.46
CA ASP A 329 -4.20 25.68 0.09
C ASP A 329 -2.89 26.20 0.67
N ALA A 330 -2.63 25.94 1.96
CA ALA A 330 -1.40 26.34 2.64
C ALA A 330 -0.17 25.69 1.99
N LEU A 331 -0.24 24.40 1.65
CA LEU A 331 0.82 23.67 0.95
C LEU A 331 1.14 24.32 -0.41
N CYS A 332 0.14 24.57 -1.24
CA CYS A 332 0.34 25.17 -2.55
C CYS A 332 0.92 26.59 -2.47
N GLN A 333 0.45 27.40 -1.53
CA GLN A 333 0.98 28.77 -1.29
C GLN A 333 2.45 28.71 -0.84
N SER A 334 2.81 27.77 0.02
CA SER A 334 4.19 27.63 0.48
C SER A 334 5.12 27.15 -0.62
N LEU A 335 4.68 26.19 -1.45
CA LEU A 335 5.43 25.76 -2.65
C LEU A 335 5.66 26.93 -3.60
N GLU A 336 4.62 27.69 -3.95
CA GLU A 336 4.70 28.86 -4.82
C GLU A 336 5.69 29.90 -4.28
N LYS A 337 5.59 30.23 -2.98
CA LYS A 337 6.49 31.20 -2.29
C LYS A 337 7.97 30.79 -2.42
N HIS A 338 8.28 29.52 -2.10
CA HIS A 338 9.67 29.07 -2.06
C HIS A 338 10.24 28.84 -3.47
N LEU A 339 9.47 28.34 -4.43
CA LEU A 339 9.94 28.15 -5.80
C LEU A 339 10.11 29.49 -6.54
N SER A 340 9.18 30.44 -6.40
CA SER A 340 9.30 31.76 -7.02
C SER A 340 10.50 32.58 -6.54
N ALA A 341 10.99 32.35 -5.32
CA ALA A 341 12.17 33.01 -4.80
C ALA A 341 13.46 32.62 -5.55
N TYR A 342 13.50 31.44 -6.16
CA TYR A 342 14.63 30.97 -6.99
C TYR A 342 14.63 31.59 -8.38
N SER A 343 13.45 31.83 -8.98
CA SER A 343 13.31 32.48 -10.29
C SER A 343 13.84 33.94 -10.28
N GLN A 344 13.91 34.60 -9.11
CA GLN A 344 14.38 36.00 -9.02
C GLN A 344 15.88 36.09 -8.77
N ASN A 345 16.56 35.01 -8.44
CA ASN A 345 18.01 34.99 -8.14
C ASN A 345 18.85 34.32 -9.23
N SER A 346 18.24 33.88 -10.32
CA SER A 346 18.86 33.29 -11.53
C SER A 346 18.88 34.30 -12.66
#